data_266588c8ca2c33787924b02ce84f9bd1
#
_entry.id   266588c8ca2c33787924b02ce84f9bd1
#
_cell.length_a   1.000
_cell.length_b   1.000
_cell.length_c   1.000
_cell.angle_alpha   90.00
_cell.angle_beta   90.00
_cell.angle_gamma   90.00
#
_symmetry.space_group_name_H-M   'P 1'
#
loop_
_entity.id
_entity.type
_entity.pdbx_description
1 polymer ?
#
loop_
_entity_poly.entity_id
_entity_poly.type
_entity_poly.pdbx_seq_one_letter_code
_entity_poly.pdbx_strand_id
1 'polypeptide(L)'
;MKKIITLIMAFLVSAAMAVPAFASTADTTITGFSVNVYSYHRLTPRTKDDSSAVYFYYRDGKRDHIRARALGGSAQNGSMNNCTVSGGTRVNYVTCHNGNKYSIHSFINEDGYRWATLSFSCPNLFGETMSGEWSPDSANSYKDATP
;
A
#
# COMPACT_ATOMS: atom_id res chain seq x y z
N MET A 1 24.62 -14.03 45.09
CA MET A 1 24.85 -14.54 43.70
C MET A 1 23.56 -14.95 42.95
N LYS A 2 22.63 -15.72 43.55
CA LYS A 2 21.38 -16.15 42.86
C LYS A 2 20.48 -14.99 42.34
N LYS A 3 20.37 -13.88 43.07
CA LYS A 3 19.54 -12.71 42.70
C LYS A 3 20.09 -11.92 41.51
N ILE A 4 21.41 -11.88 41.32
CA ILE A 4 22.07 -11.19 40.21
C ILE A 4 21.86 -11.97 38.90
N ILE A 5 21.91 -13.29 38.94
CA ILE A 5 21.71 -14.17 37.80
C ILE A 5 20.26 -14.03 37.27
N THR A 6 19.27 -13.93 38.16
CA THR A 6 17.88 -13.75 37.81
C THR A 6 17.63 -12.40 37.09
N LEU A 7 18.32 -11.34 37.51
CA LEU A 7 18.18 -10.01 36.90
C LEU A 7 18.78 -9.96 35.50
N ILE A 8 19.93 -10.62 35.28
CA ILE A 8 20.59 -10.71 33.98
C ILE A 8 19.75 -11.53 32.99
N MET A 9 19.13 -12.63 33.43
CA MET A 9 18.25 -13.43 32.62
C MET A 9 16.98 -12.66 32.20
N ALA A 10 16.39 -11.86 33.10
CA ALA A 10 15.22 -11.02 32.77
C ALA A 10 15.57 -9.93 31.75
N PHE A 11 16.77 -9.37 31.83
CA PHE A 11 17.22 -8.35 30.86
C PHE A 11 17.52 -8.95 29.46
N LEU A 12 18.07 -10.16 29.39
CA LEU A 12 18.31 -10.87 28.13
C LEU A 12 17.01 -11.31 27.44
N VAL A 13 15.99 -11.70 28.21
CA VAL A 13 14.67 -12.09 27.64
C VAL A 13 13.91 -10.87 27.10
N SER A 14 14.02 -9.70 27.76
CA SER A 14 13.38 -8.47 27.27
C SER A 14 14.05 -7.87 26.03
N ALA A 15 15.37 -8.08 25.85
CA ALA A 15 16.08 -7.65 24.65
C ALA A 15 15.75 -8.50 23.40
N ALA A 16 15.32 -9.76 23.59
CA ALA A 16 14.97 -10.66 22.47
C ALA A 16 13.58 -10.41 21.87
N MET A 17 12.74 -9.56 22.50
CA MET A 17 11.38 -9.28 22.00
C MET A 17 11.25 -7.99 21.18
N ALA A 18 12.31 -7.23 21.02
CA ALA A 18 12.32 -6.13 20.08
C ALA A 18 12.67 -6.64 18.67
N VAL A 19 11.80 -7.43 18.07
CA VAL A 19 11.85 -7.64 16.60
C VAL A 19 11.49 -6.28 15.99
N PRO A 20 12.41 -5.59 15.31
CA PRO A 20 12.03 -4.39 14.59
C PRO A 20 10.93 -4.81 13.60
N ALA A 21 9.75 -4.19 13.71
CA ALA A 21 8.75 -4.28 12.68
C ALA A 21 9.38 -3.61 11.44
N PHE A 22 9.94 -4.42 10.55
CA PHE A 22 10.39 -3.90 9.26
C PHE A 22 9.15 -3.51 8.49
N ALA A 23 9.01 -2.22 8.21
CA ALA A 23 8.01 -1.72 7.29
C ALA A 23 8.05 -2.58 6.01
N SER A 24 6.90 -2.99 5.52
CA SER A 24 6.80 -3.89 4.37
C SER A 24 7.07 -3.12 3.06
N THR A 25 8.30 -2.58 2.93
CA THR A 25 8.74 -1.79 1.77
C THR A 25 9.11 -2.65 0.56
N ALA A 26 9.12 -3.97 0.69
CA ALA A 26 9.44 -4.87 -0.42
C ALA A 26 8.39 -4.72 -1.53
N ASP A 27 8.85 -4.43 -2.75
CA ASP A 27 7.98 -4.29 -3.91
C ASP A 27 7.36 -5.64 -4.32
N THR A 28 6.09 -5.62 -4.65
CA THR A 28 5.38 -6.75 -5.25
C THR A 28 5.15 -6.48 -6.72
N THR A 29 5.63 -7.39 -7.57
CA THR A 29 5.41 -7.31 -9.01
C THR A 29 3.95 -7.59 -9.34
N ILE A 30 3.38 -6.75 -10.20
CA ILE A 30 2.06 -6.91 -10.81
C ILE A 30 2.28 -7.37 -12.24
N THR A 31 1.71 -8.52 -12.62
CA THR A 31 1.81 -9.03 -13.98
C THR A 31 0.44 -9.38 -14.51
N GLY A 32 0.07 -8.83 -15.66
CA GLY A 32 -1.15 -9.17 -16.35
C GLY A 32 -2.44 -8.91 -15.56
N PHE A 33 -2.46 -7.89 -14.70
CA PHE A 33 -3.61 -7.58 -13.86
C PHE A 33 -4.73 -6.93 -14.68
N SER A 34 -5.91 -7.54 -14.66
CA SER A 34 -7.09 -7.02 -15.40
C SER A 34 -7.71 -5.83 -14.68
N VAL A 35 -7.86 -4.73 -15.38
CA VAL A 35 -8.50 -3.49 -14.92
C VAL A 35 -9.78 -3.26 -15.71
N ASN A 36 -10.91 -3.15 -15.03
CA ASN A 36 -12.24 -2.97 -15.64
C ASN A 36 -12.71 -1.52 -15.55
N VAL A 37 -13.66 -1.17 -16.43
CA VAL A 37 -14.22 0.18 -16.56
C VAL A 37 -15.16 0.54 -15.41
N TYR A 38 -16.04 -0.38 -15.04
CA TYR A 38 -17.16 -0.11 -14.11
C TYR A 38 -16.92 -0.62 -12.70
N SER A 39 -15.84 -1.34 -12.47
CA SER A 39 -15.54 -1.89 -11.15
C SER A 39 -14.07 -1.76 -10.80
N TYR A 40 -13.82 -1.49 -9.52
CA TYR A 40 -12.47 -1.48 -8.98
C TYR A 40 -12.05 -2.89 -8.59
N HIS A 41 -11.00 -3.39 -9.22
CA HIS A 41 -10.35 -4.65 -8.87
C HIS A 41 -9.16 -4.37 -7.96
N ARG A 42 -9.06 -5.11 -6.84
CA ARG A 42 -7.99 -4.91 -5.86
C ARG A 42 -6.89 -5.97 -5.99
N LEU A 43 -5.68 -5.60 -5.62
CA LEU A 43 -4.56 -6.51 -5.41
C LEU A 43 -4.74 -7.28 -4.10
N THR A 44 -3.90 -8.28 -3.88
CA THR A 44 -3.84 -8.99 -2.60
C THR A 44 -3.36 -8.03 -1.51
N PRO A 45 -4.11 -7.84 -0.40
CA PRO A 45 -3.71 -6.95 0.68
C PRO A 45 -2.42 -7.42 1.38
N ARG A 46 -1.63 -6.45 1.83
CA ARG A 46 -0.40 -6.63 2.63
C ARG A 46 -0.45 -5.77 3.88
N THR A 47 0.35 -6.12 4.88
CA THR A 47 0.49 -5.29 6.08
C THR A 47 1.06 -3.93 5.73
N LYS A 48 0.52 -2.90 6.36
CA LYS A 48 1.02 -1.52 6.33
C LYS A 48 1.49 -1.16 7.74
N ASP A 49 2.78 -0.86 7.87
CA ASP A 49 3.44 -0.76 9.15
C ASP A 49 3.69 0.69 9.57
N ASP A 50 3.63 1.64 8.64
CA ASP A 50 3.85 3.07 8.90
C ASP A 50 2.87 3.98 8.14
N SER A 51 2.97 5.31 8.34
CA SER A 51 2.15 6.33 7.67
C SER A 51 2.72 6.79 6.33
N SER A 52 3.75 6.13 5.80
CA SER A 52 4.29 6.48 4.47
C SER A 52 3.24 6.29 3.37
N ALA A 53 3.44 6.92 2.22
CA ALA A 53 2.58 6.72 1.07
C ALA A 53 2.66 5.28 0.55
N VAL A 54 1.60 4.83 -0.11
CA VAL A 54 1.63 3.57 -0.86
C VAL A 54 2.40 3.82 -2.16
N TYR A 55 3.43 3.01 -2.41
CA TYR A 55 4.18 3.05 -3.66
C TYR A 55 3.43 2.34 -4.77
N PHE A 56 3.43 2.94 -5.97
CA PHE A 56 2.92 2.33 -7.18
C PHE A 56 3.73 2.73 -8.41
N TYR A 57 4.20 1.76 -9.17
CA TYR A 57 4.78 1.95 -10.50
C TYR A 57 3.85 1.36 -11.55
N TYR A 58 3.20 2.22 -12.34
CA TYR A 58 2.47 1.80 -13.52
C TYR A 58 3.47 1.65 -14.67
N ARG A 59 4.04 0.43 -14.83
CA ARG A 59 5.15 0.17 -15.74
C ARG A 59 4.69 0.02 -17.18
N ASP A 60 3.61 -0.72 -17.39
CA ASP A 60 3.13 -1.08 -18.74
C ASP A 60 1.62 -1.33 -18.73
N GLY A 61 0.96 -0.89 -19.79
CA GLY A 61 -0.45 -1.08 -20.08
C GLY A 61 -0.81 -0.40 -21.40
N LYS A 62 -1.93 -0.80 -22.01
CA LYS A 62 -2.39 -0.25 -23.28
C LYS A 62 -2.94 1.17 -23.15
N ARG A 63 -3.21 1.62 -21.92
CA ARG A 63 -3.79 2.93 -21.65
C ARG A 63 -2.75 3.89 -21.13
N ASP A 64 -2.93 5.15 -21.48
CA ASP A 64 -2.11 6.25 -20.97
C ASP A 64 -2.24 6.37 -19.45
N HIS A 65 -3.43 6.18 -18.91
CA HIS A 65 -3.66 6.31 -17.47
C HIS A 65 -4.76 5.38 -16.95
N ILE A 66 -4.68 5.10 -15.65
CA ILE A 66 -5.68 4.37 -14.86
C ILE A 66 -6.03 5.15 -13.60
N ARG A 67 -7.17 4.83 -13.00
CA ARG A 67 -7.57 5.32 -11.68
C ARG A 67 -7.12 4.33 -10.62
N ALA A 68 -6.49 4.84 -9.56
CA ALA A 68 -6.02 4.05 -8.42
C ALA A 68 -6.67 4.52 -7.12
N ARG A 69 -6.90 3.59 -6.20
CA ARG A 69 -7.32 3.83 -4.81
C ARG A 69 -6.39 3.10 -3.87
N ALA A 70 -5.98 3.76 -2.79
CA ALA A 70 -5.38 3.12 -1.64
C ALA A 70 -6.50 2.71 -0.68
N LEU A 71 -6.62 1.41 -0.42
CA LEU A 71 -7.64 0.85 0.44
C LEU A 71 -7.03 0.34 1.74
N GLY A 72 -7.70 0.59 2.87
CA GLY A 72 -7.33 0.10 4.19
C GLY A 72 -8.37 -0.84 4.79
N GLY A 73 -7.92 -1.81 5.58
CA GLY A 73 -8.78 -2.75 6.29
C GLY A 73 -8.16 -3.33 7.56
N SER A 74 -9.02 -3.84 8.44
CA SER A 74 -8.58 -4.44 9.71
C SER A 74 -8.10 -5.89 9.57
N ALA A 75 -8.44 -6.56 8.45
CA ALA A 75 -8.05 -7.94 8.16
C ALA A 75 -7.73 -8.11 6.68
N GLN A 76 -6.81 -9.03 6.36
CA GLN A 76 -6.37 -9.28 4.98
C GLN A 76 -7.52 -9.63 4.02
N ASN A 77 -8.42 -10.50 4.46
CA ASN A 77 -9.56 -10.98 3.67
C ASN A 77 -10.86 -10.25 4.00
N GLY A 78 -10.79 -9.17 4.80
CA GLY A 78 -11.94 -8.40 5.22
C GLY A 78 -12.38 -7.34 4.22
N SER A 79 -13.37 -6.55 4.65
CA SER A 79 -13.79 -5.36 3.94
C SER A 79 -12.65 -4.34 3.92
N MET A 80 -12.53 -3.63 2.81
CA MET A 80 -11.54 -2.58 2.60
C MET A 80 -12.25 -1.25 2.31
N ASN A 81 -11.80 -0.19 2.97
CA ASN A 81 -12.33 1.16 2.82
C ASN A 81 -11.39 2.03 2.00
N ASN A 82 -11.94 2.95 1.21
CA ASN A 82 -11.13 3.90 0.48
C ASN A 82 -10.51 4.94 1.43
N CYS A 83 -9.20 4.94 1.53
CA CYS A 83 -8.42 5.84 2.37
C CYS A 83 -7.57 6.82 1.54
N THR A 84 -7.76 6.87 0.23
CA THR A 84 -6.97 7.70 -0.71
C THR A 84 -7.06 9.17 -0.36
N VAL A 85 -5.91 9.86 -0.37
CA VAL A 85 -5.79 11.28 -0.04
C VAL A 85 -5.04 12.02 -1.15
N SER A 86 -5.47 13.25 -1.45
CA SER A 86 -4.75 14.20 -2.29
C SER A 86 -4.84 15.58 -1.66
N GLY A 87 -3.70 16.28 -1.52
CA GLY A 87 -3.65 17.58 -0.87
C GLY A 87 -4.22 17.61 0.57
N GLY A 88 -4.06 16.51 1.33
CA GLY A 88 -4.57 16.36 2.69
C GLY A 88 -6.07 16.08 2.81
N THR A 89 -6.78 15.90 1.70
CA THR A 89 -8.22 15.62 1.67
C THR A 89 -8.52 14.25 1.07
N ARG A 90 -9.51 13.54 1.59
CA ARG A 90 -9.97 12.27 1.01
C ARG A 90 -10.53 12.49 -0.39
N VAL A 91 -10.07 11.64 -1.31
CA VAL A 91 -10.54 11.64 -2.70
C VAL A 91 -11.06 10.27 -3.09
N ASN A 92 -11.88 10.22 -4.12
CA ASN A 92 -12.43 8.95 -4.58
C ASN A 92 -11.36 8.08 -5.27
N TYR A 93 -10.45 8.70 -6.00
CA TYR A 93 -9.32 8.06 -6.70
C TYR A 93 -8.25 9.09 -7.02
N VAL A 94 -7.09 8.60 -7.42
CA VAL A 94 -6.03 9.37 -8.08
C VAL A 94 -5.74 8.78 -9.45
N THR A 95 -5.17 9.59 -10.34
CA THR A 95 -4.83 9.21 -11.71
C THR A 95 -3.35 8.86 -11.80
N CYS A 96 -3.04 7.69 -12.37
CA CYS A 96 -1.69 7.22 -12.57
C CYS A 96 -1.43 6.98 -14.05
N HIS A 97 -0.44 7.68 -14.62
CA HIS A 97 -0.05 7.56 -16.02
C HIS A 97 1.00 6.48 -16.22
N ASN A 98 0.93 5.79 -17.37
CA ASN A 98 1.86 4.74 -17.75
C ASN A 98 3.32 5.25 -17.76
N GLY A 99 4.25 4.38 -17.37
CA GLY A 99 5.67 4.67 -17.29
C GLY A 99 6.11 5.46 -16.03
N ASN A 100 5.20 5.81 -15.11
CA ASN A 100 5.51 6.64 -13.96
C ASN A 100 5.41 5.89 -12.62
N LYS A 101 6.25 6.35 -11.66
CA LYS A 101 6.25 5.93 -10.25
C LYS A 101 5.50 6.97 -9.42
N TYR A 102 4.70 6.51 -8.48
CA TYR A 102 3.82 7.37 -7.68
C TYR A 102 3.93 7.09 -6.18
N SER A 103 3.80 8.16 -5.41
CA SER A 103 3.39 8.13 -4.01
C SER A 103 1.88 8.36 -3.96
N ILE A 104 1.12 7.35 -3.55
CA ILE A 104 -0.33 7.45 -3.33
C ILE A 104 -0.56 7.64 -1.84
N HIS A 105 -0.86 8.88 -1.45
CA HIS A 105 -1.12 9.22 -0.05
C HIS A 105 -2.44 8.62 0.43
N SER A 106 -2.48 8.24 1.70
CA SER A 106 -3.65 7.60 2.30
C SER A 106 -3.73 7.84 3.80
N PHE A 107 -4.92 7.74 4.36
CA PHE A 107 -5.18 7.73 5.81
C PHE A 107 -5.34 6.31 6.38
N ILE A 108 -4.67 5.32 5.80
CA ILE A 108 -4.80 3.91 6.24
C ILE A 108 -4.38 3.76 7.70
N ASN A 109 -3.23 4.28 8.11
CA ASN A 109 -2.75 4.22 9.49
C ASN A 109 -3.53 5.12 10.43
N GLU A 110 -3.88 6.32 9.98
CA GLU A 110 -4.66 7.30 10.73
C GLU A 110 -6.07 6.78 11.04
N ASP A 111 -6.63 5.97 10.16
CA ASP A 111 -7.91 5.27 10.35
C ASP A 111 -7.78 3.99 11.20
N GLY A 112 -6.57 3.65 11.66
CA GLY A 112 -6.32 2.46 12.49
C GLY A 112 -6.31 1.14 11.71
N TYR A 113 -6.19 1.17 10.39
CA TYR A 113 -6.08 -0.04 9.58
C TYR A 113 -4.63 -0.54 9.52
N ARG A 114 -4.47 -1.86 9.47
CA ARG A 114 -3.17 -2.55 9.40
C ARG A 114 -2.95 -3.28 8.08
N TRP A 115 -3.94 -3.35 7.22
CA TRP A 115 -3.86 -3.97 5.90
C TRP A 115 -4.11 -2.93 4.83
N ALA A 116 -3.24 -2.89 3.84
CA ALA A 116 -3.33 -2.01 2.70
C ALA A 116 -3.40 -2.80 1.39
N THR A 117 -4.08 -2.24 0.42
CA THR A 117 -4.03 -2.71 -0.97
C THR A 117 -4.29 -1.56 -1.92
N LEU A 118 -3.93 -1.73 -3.18
CA LEU A 118 -4.36 -0.87 -4.27
C LEU A 118 -5.51 -1.52 -5.02
N SER A 119 -6.45 -0.69 -5.45
CA SER A 119 -7.48 -1.10 -6.38
C SER A 119 -7.53 -0.16 -7.58
N PHE A 120 -7.82 -0.71 -8.74
CA PHE A 120 -7.73 0.00 -10.00
C PHE A 120 -9.00 -0.09 -10.82
N SER A 121 -9.30 0.98 -11.56
CA SER A 121 -10.30 1.00 -12.62
C SER A 121 -9.79 1.78 -13.82
N CYS A 122 -10.33 1.45 -14.99
CA CYS A 122 -10.03 2.17 -16.22
C CYS A 122 -11.11 3.24 -16.48
N PRO A 123 -10.74 4.49 -16.83
CA PRO A 123 -11.72 5.55 -17.12
C PRO A 123 -12.42 5.39 -18.46
N ASN A 124 -11.96 4.49 -19.32
CA ASN A 124 -12.44 4.31 -20.70
C ASN A 124 -13.36 3.11 -20.85
N LEU A 125 -14.12 3.06 -21.95
CA LEU A 125 -15.15 2.02 -22.24
C LEU A 125 -14.61 0.58 -22.36
N PHE A 126 -13.30 0.40 -22.45
CA PHE A 126 -12.68 -0.92 -22.56
C PHE A 126 -11.73 -1.15 -21.39
N GLY A 127 -11.83 -2.32 -20.76
CA GLY A 127 -10.86 -2.77 -19.77
C GLY A 127 -9.47 -2.95 -20.38
N GLU A 128 -8.48 -3.08 -19.51
CA GLU A 128 -7.11 -3.35 -19.94
C GLU A 128 -6.40 -4.36 -19.03
N THR A 129 -5.23 -4.77 -19.47
CA THR A 129 -4.28 -5.56 -18.69
C THR A 129 -3.07 -4.68 -18.40
N MET A 130 -2.69 -4.58 -17.14
CA MET A 130 -1.55 -3.76 -16.72
C MET A 130 -0.48 -4.60 -16.02
N SER A 131 0.74 -4.06 -16.01
CA SER A 131 1.88 -4.56 -15.25
C SER A 131 2.55 -3.42 -14.49
N GLY A 132 3.18 -3.75 -13.37
CA GLY A 132 3.82 -2.74 -12.52
C GLY A 132 4.42 -3.33 -11.27
N GLU A 133 4.57 -2.47 -10.28
CA GLU A 133 5.07 -2.82 -8.94
C GLU A 133 4.33 -1.99 -7.90
N TRP A 134 4.18 -2.54 -6.70
CA TRP A 134 3.61 -1.80 -5.60
C TRP A 134 4.15 -2.25 -4.25
N SER A 135 4.08 -1.35 -3.27
CA SER A 135 4.38 -1.64 -1.87
C SER A 135 3.41 -0.88 -0.96
N PRO A 136 2.96 -1.46 0.15
CA PRO A 136 2.10 -0.77 1.11
C PRO A 136 2.80 0.42 1.78
N ASP A 137 4.12 0.32 1.99
CA ASP A 137 4.96 1.36 2.59
C ASP A 137 6.04 1.75 1.59
N SER A 138 6.33 3.04 1.48
CA SER A 138 7.34 3.57 0.55
C SER A 138 8.57 4.03 1.30
N ALA A 139 9.74 3.49 0.95
CA ALA A 139 11.03 3.98 1.45
C ALA A 139 11.49 5.28 0.77
N ASN A 140 10.87 5.64 -0.35
CA ASN A 140 11.24 6.81 -1.16
C ASN A 140 10.02 7.71 -1.42
N SER A 141 10.29 8.98 -1.71
CA SER A 141 9.28 9.90 -2.22
C SER A 141 9.30 9.90 -3.75
N TYR A 142 8.15 9.71 -4.35
CA TYR A 142 7.94 9.77 -5.79
C TYR A 142 6.98 10.91 -6.12
N LYS A 143 6.62 11.07 -7.38
CA LYS A 143 5.59 12.01 -7.81
C LYS A 143 4.26 11.71 -7.10
N ASP A 144 3.63 12.73 -6.55
CA ASP A 144 2.29 12.58 -5.96
C ASP A 144 1.27 12.25 -7.05
N ALA A 145 0.48 11.22 -6.82
CA ALA A 145 -0.67 10.95 -7.65
C ALA A 145 -1.81 11.92 -7.28
N THR A 146 -2.42 12.52 -8.30
CA THR A 146 -3.51 13.49 -8.14
C THR A 146 -4.79 12.98 -8.81
N PRO A 147 -5.98 13.49 -8.44
CA PRO A 147 -7.26 13.16 -9.07
C PRO A 147 -7.31 13.44 -10.56
#